data_da4ae27b4b0679d4996ddf3caf6a490e
#
_entry.id   da4ae27b4b0679d4996ddf3caf6a490e
#
_cell.length_a   1.000
_cell.length_b   1.000
_cell.length_c   1.000
_cell.angle_alpha   90.00
_cell.angle_beta   90.00
_cell.angle_gamma   90.00
#
_symmetry.space_group_name_H-M   'P 1'
#
loop_
_entity.id
_entity.type
_entity.pdbx_description
1 polymer ?
#
loop_
_entity_poly.entity_id
_entity_poly.type
_entity_poly.pdbx_seq_one_letter_code
_entity_poly.pdbx_strand_id
1 'polypeptide(L)'
;MRTSFYSCQSIYSDPGPYRETLMRGGVEPGSMARWISSFIQHPRGGPSEEGGFTPEQAPDLELRSVAEILAVAVKRGLLEGDAVQPKVGGVCRDFAILAVSSFRARGIPARLRVGFADYPLPGHFEDHWICEWHDGGRWRRFDVQFAAIEGLSVDSLDVPRERFLTASEAWFRIKDEPEIASRIGVASLDLGGAWFVAGSLLRDMAALRKLELKPWDYWGPTENLSRVSAEWSQEAWDTFDQLASRSGQADLEGEGEPEALADWPLPERVIGFPHGEPLAVVLRQS
;
A
#
# COMPACT_ATOMS: atom_id res chain seq x y z
N MET A 1 17.84 22.60 7.22
CA MET A 1 16.53 22.26 6.65
C MET A 1 15.70 21.57 7.73
N ARG A 2 14.45 21.96 7.93
CA ARG A 2 13.55 21.16 8.80
C ARG A 2 13.26 19.87 8.06
N THR A 3 13.49 18.74 8.69
CA THR A 3 13.13 17.42 8.14
C THR A 3 11.62 17.35 8.07
N SER A 4 11.04 17.09 6.89
CA SER A 4 9.59 16.99 6.76
C SER A 4 9.08 15.68 7.39
N PHE A 5 7.82 15.65 7.79
CA PHE A 5 7.20 14.45 8.37
C PHE A 5 7.39 13.22 7.48
N TYR A 6 7.16 13.40 6.18
CA TYR A 6 7.25 12.31 5.21
C TYR A 6 8.67 12.00 4.72
N SER A 7 9.71 12.75 5.11
CA SER A 7 11.11 12.40 4.85
C SER A 7 11.75 11.55 5.97
N CYS A 8 11.05 11.35 7.09
CA CYS A 8 11.47 10.46 8.17
C CYS A 8 10.89 9.06 7.98
N GLN A 9 11.66 8.04 8.38
CA GLN A 9 11.15 6.67 8.41
C GLN A 9 10.02 6.51 9.44
N SER A 10 9.15 5.52 9.19
CA SER A 10 8.23 4.96 10.16
C SER A 10 8.83 3.68 10.73
N ILE A 11 8.17 3.09 11.72
CA ILE A 11 8.54 1.79 12.25
C ILE A 11 8.50 0.66 11.21
N TYR A 12 7.65 0.79 10.18
CA TYR A 12 7.50 -0.21 9.11
C TYR A 12 8.39 0.09 7.90
N SER A 13 8.65 1.37 7.61
CA SER A 13 9.52 1.75 6.49
C SER A 13 11.00 1.80 6.86
N ASP A 14 11.37 1.77 8.15
CA ASP A 14 12.78 1.80 8.54
C ASP A 14 13.50 0.53 8.06
N PRO A 15 14.53 0.67 7.20
CA PRO A 15 15.32 -0.47 6.74
C PRO A 15 16.27 -1.01 7.79
N GLY A 16 16.40 -0.36 8.96
CA GLY A 16 17.32 -0.75 10.03
C GLY A 16 18.75 -0.95 9.52
N PRO A 17 19.39 -2.11 9.81
CA PRO A 17 20.77 -2.38 9.39
C PRO A 17 20.94 -2.52 7.86
N TYR A 18 19.85 -2.59 7.10
CA TYR A 18 19.86 -2.79 5.65
C TYR A 18 19.79 -1.49 4.85
N ARG A 19 20.02 -0.34 5.47
CA ARG A 19 19.95 0.98 4.81
C ARG A 19 20.85 1.05 3.58
N GLU A 20 22.11 0.62 3.70
CA GLU A 20 23.05 0.63 2.58
C GLU A 20 22.60 -0.32 1.45
N THR A 21 22.07 -1.47 1.81
CA THR A 21 21.49 -2.44 0.87
C THR A 21 20.33 -1.82 0.10
N LEU A 22 19.39 -1.17 0.79
CA LEU A 22 18.26 -0.47 0.18
C LEU A 22 18.72 0.62 -0.80
N MET A 23 19.80 1.32 -0.48
CA MET A 23 20.35 2.38 -1.34
C MET A 23 20.91 1.88 -2.68
N ARG A 24 21.18 0.58 -2.85
CA ARG A 24 21.63 -0.03 -4.12
C ARG A 24 20.59 0.11 -5.25
N GLY A 25 19.29 0.20 -4.93
CA GLY A 25 18.21 0.38 -5.91
C GLY A 25 18.25 1.71 -6.68
N GLY A 26 19.16 2.63 -6.31
CA GLY A 26 19.24 3.94 -6.93
C GLY A 26 18.14 4.89 -6.47
N VAL A 27 18.08 6.09 -7.06
CA VAL A 27 17.08 7.14 -6.76
C VAL A 27 16.03 7.27 -7.87
N GLU A 28 16.39 6.89 -9.10
CA GLU A 28 15.50 6.96 -10.25
C GLU A 28 14.39 5.91 -10.13
N PRO A 29 13.10 6.31 -10.22
CA PRO A 29 11.96 5.41 -9.99
C PRO A 29 12.00 4.13 -10.83
N GLY A 30 12.31 4.23 -12.13
CA GLY A 30 12.39 3.05 -13.00
C GLY A 30 13.52 2.07 -12.63
N SER A 31 14.67 2.57 -12.19
CA SER A 31 15.77 1.72 -11.71
C SER A 31 15.43 1.08 -10.36
N MET A 32 14.80 1.86 -9.48
CA MET A 32 14.32 1.38 -8.18
C MET A 32 13.28 0.26 -8.34
N ALA A 33 12.31 0.42 -9.24
CA ALA A 33 11.30 -0.61 -9.51
C ALA A 33 11.93 -1.91 -10.01
N ARG A 34 12.84 -1.83 -10.98
CA ARG A 34 13.55 -3.02 -11.47
C ARG A 34 14.35 -3.71 -10.37
N TRP A 35 15.04 -2.93 -9.51
CA TRP A 35 15.79 -3.48 -8.39
C TRP A 35 14.86 -4.17 -7.37
N ILE A 36 13.75 -3.54 -6.98
CA ILE A 36 12.76 -4.14 -6.06
C ILE A 36 12.18 -5.44 -6.69
N SER A 37 11.77 -5.40 -7.94
CA SER A 37 11.19 -6.57 -8.64
C SER A 37 12.21 -7.70 -8.87
N SER A 38 13.51 -7.43 -8.72
CA SER A 38 14.52 -8.48 -8.84
C SER A 38 14.47 -9.48 -7.68
N PHE A 39 14.01 -9.07 -6.50
CA PHE A 39 14.03 -9.90 -5.30
C PHE A 39 12.66 -10.11 -4.61
N ILE A 40 11.60 -9.40 -5.03
CA ILE A 40 10.25 -9.58 -4.51
C ILE A 40 9.31 -10.06 -5.61
N GLN A 41 8.33 -10.91 -5.27
CA GLN A 41 7.36 -11.50 -6.21
C GLN A 41 5.95 -11.43 -5.63
N HIS A 42 4.99 -11.03 -6.47
CA HIS A 42 3.57 -11.00 -6.11
C HIS A 42 2.93 -12.39 -6.29
N PRO A 43 2.04 -12.86 -5.36
CA PRO A 43 1.43 -14.21 -5.45
C PRO A 43 0.65 -14.48 -6.73
N ARG A 44 0.06 -13.43 -7.32
CA ARG A 44 -0.67 -13.54 -8.59
C ARG A 44 0.22 -13.48 -9.83
N GLY A 45 1.55 -13.35 -9.62
CA GLY A 45 2.50 -13.19 -10.70
C GLY A 45 2.38 -11.86 -11.44
N GLY A 46 3.38 -11.56 -12.27
CA GLY A 46 3.28 -10.57 -13.33
C GLY A 46 3.31 -11.30 -14.68
N PRO A 47 2.96 -10.66 -15.80
CA PRO A 47 2.97 -11.27 -17.13
C PRO A 47 4.33 -11.87 -17.56
N SER A 48 5.42 -11.50 -16.85
CA SER A 48 6.80 -11.92 -17.12
C SER A 48 7.40 -12.85 -16.06
N GLU A 49 6.64 -13.28 -15.04
CA GLU A 49 7.20 -14.09 -13.95
C GLU A 49 7.11 -15.59 -14.30
N GLU A 50 8.24 -16.14 -14.78
CA GLU A 50 8.44 -17.58 -14.88
C GLU A 50 8.59 -18.20 -13.48
N GLY A 51 7.89 -19.31 -13.22
CA GLY A 51 8.11 -20.13 -12.03
C GLY A 51 7.00 -20.13 -10.99
N GLY A 52 6.00 -19.24 -11.07
CA GLY A 52 4.86 -19.22 -10.14
C GLY A 52 5.25 -18.91 -8.68
N PHE A 53 4.25 -18.67 -7.85
CA PHE A 53 4.43 -18.45 -6.40
C PHE A 53 4.46 -19.80 -5.67
N THR A 54 5.45 -20.02 -4.83
CA THR A 54 5.66 -21.30 -4.15
C THR A 54 5.18 -21.29 -2.70
N PRO A 55 4.86 -22.45 -2.09
CA PRO A 55 4.47 -22.52 -0.67
C PRO A 55 5.51 -21.95 0.28
N GLU A 56 6.81 -21.99 -0.07
CA GLU A 56 7.90 -21.43 0.73
C GLU A 56 7.85 -19.89 0.81
N GLN A 57 7.17 -19.24 -0.11
CA GLN A 57 7.00 -17.80 -0.16
C GLN A 57 5.77 -17.33 0.65
N ALA A 58 4.83 -18.22 0.97
CA ALA A 58 3.59 -17.85 1.65
C ALA A 58 3.81 -17.18 3.02
N PRO A 59 4.75 -17.63 3.88
CA PRO A 59 5.05 -16.95 5.15
C PRO A 59 5.58 -15.53 4.97
N ASP A 60 6.20 -15.22 3.83
CA ASP A 60 6.77 -13.90 3.56
C ASP A 60 5.67 -12.82 3.48
N LEU A 61 4.44 -13.20 3.11
CA LEU A 61 3.31 -12.28 3.03
C LEU A 61 2.98 -11.61 4.37
N GLU A 62 3.41 -12.22 5.49
CA GLU A 62 3.22 -11.68 6.83
C GLU A 62 4.36 -10.73 7.29
N LEU A 63 5.41 -10.57 6.50
CA LEU A 63 6.48 -9.60 6.77
C LEU A 63 5.88 -8.18 6.76
N ARG A 64 6.05 -7.45 7.85
CA ARG A 64 5.40 -6.15 8.02
C ARG A 64 6.31 -4.97 7.75
N SER A 65 7.61 -5.10 8.00
CA SER A 65 8.58 -4.02 7.86
C SER A 65 9.55 -4.23 6.71
N VAL A 66 10.08 -3.13 6.19
CA VAL A 66 11.14 -3.15 5.17
C VAL A 66 12.37 -3.90 5.68
N ALA A 67 12.71 -3.75 6.95
CA ALA A 67 13.84 -4.46 7.55
C ALA A 67 13.63 -5.99 7.49
N GLU A 68 12.43 -6.48 7.77
CA GLU A 68 12.11 -7.92 7.69
C GLU A 68 12.17 -8.44 6.24
N ILE A 69 11.62 -7.69 5.27
CA ILE A 69 11.69 -8.04 3.84
C ILE A 69 13.15 -8.14 3.38
N LEU A 70 13.95 -7.14 3.70
CA LEU A 70 15.37 -7.12 3.31
C LEU A 70 16.18 -8.20 4.03
N ALA A 71 15.86 -8.53 5.30
CA ALA A 71 16.48 -9.64 6.01
C ALA A 71 16.29 -10.98 5.29
N VAL A 72 15.08 -11.26 4.81
CA VAL A 72 14.78 -12.46 4.04
C VAL A 72 15.50 -12.44 2.69
N ALA A 73 15.51 -11.31 1.98
CA ALA A 73 16.20 -11.16 0.70
C ALA A 73 17.72 -11.42 0.85
N VAL A 74 18.34 -10.84 1.89
CA VAL A 74 19.76 -11.08 2.20
C VAL A 74 20.02 -12.55 2.55
N LYS A 75 19.19 -13.13 3.44
CA LYS A 75 19.33 -14.53 3.86
C LYS A 75 19.24 -15.52 2.68
N ARG A 76 18.42 -15.20 1.67
CA ARG A 76 18.28 -16.02 0.44
C ARG A 76 19.31 -15.69 -0.63
N GLY A 77 20.22 -14.71 -0.43
CA GLY A 77 21.22 -14.27 -1.40
C GLY A 77 20.65 -13.56 -2.63
N LEU A 78 19.41 -13.07 -2.57
CA LEU A 78 18.69 -12.51 -3.73
C LEU A 78 19.27 -11.18 -4.24
N LEU A 79 20.07 -10.50 -3.43
CA LEU A 79 20.59 -9.17 -3.74
C LEU A 79 21.99 -9.19 -4.38
N GLU A 80 22.55 -10.39 -4.61
CA GLU A 80 23.91 -10.60 -5.15
C GLU A 80 23.92 -11.21 -6.56
N GLY A 81 22.74 -11.41 -7.16
CA GLY A 81 22.59 -11.65 -8.60
C GLY A 81 22.54 -13.12 -9.06
N ASP A 82 22.97 -14.10 -8.24
CA ASP A 82 23.07 -15.51 -8.63
C ASP A 82 22.18 -16.45 -7.81
N ALA A 83 21.10 -15.94 -7.21
CA ALA A 83 20.29 -16.74 -6.32
C ALA A 83 19.40 -17.75 -7.05
N VAL A 84 19.51 -19.03 -6.67
CA VAL A 84 18.61 -20.11 -7.08
C VAL A 84 17.36 -20.17 -6.18
N GLN A 85 17.31 -19.36 -5.13
CA GLN A 85 16.22 -19.33 -4.14
C GLN A 85 15.01 -18.55 -4.66
N PRO A 86 13.78 -18.91 -4.24
CA PRO A 86 12.61 -18.16 -4.61
C PRO A 86 12.67 -16.72 -4.05
N LYS A 87 12.18 -15.75 -4.82
CA LYS A 87 12.08 -14.35 -4.41
C LYS A 87 11.27 -14.24 -3.11
N VAL A 88 11.40 -13.11 -2.42
CA VAL A 88 10.55 -12.81 -1.27
C VAL A 88 9.11 -12.64 -1.73
N GLY A 89 8.16 -13.32 -1.09
CA GLY A 89 6.74 -13.12 -1.36
C GLY A 89 6.27 -11.77 -0.83
N GLY A 90 5.55 -11.00 -1.66
CA GLY A 90 5.01 -9.72 -1.26
C GLY A 90 3.85 -9.27 -2.14
N VAL A 91 2.99 -8.40 -1.61
CA VAL A 91 1.87 -7.80 -2.33
C VAL A 91 2.16 -6.35 -2.72
N CYS A 92 1.28 -5.69 -3.45
CA CYS A 92 1.45 -4.30 -3.92
C CYS A 92 1.96 -3.34 -2.81
N ARG A 93 1.45 -3.50 -1.59
CA ARG A 93 1.90 -2.75 -0.40
C ARG A 93 3.40 -2.91 -0.15
N ASP A 94 3.94 -4.11 -0.33
CA ASP A 94 5.33 -4.41 0.01
C ASP A 94 6.30 -3.83 -1.04
N PHE A 95 5.91 -3.82 -2.30
CA PHE A 95 6.61 -3.07 -3.35
C PHE A 95 6.61 -1.57 -3.05
N ALA A 96 5.44 -1.01 -2.72
CA ALA A 96 5.28 0.40 -2.48
C ALA A 96 6.05 0.89 -1.23
N ILE A 97 6.04 0.15 -0.11
CA ILE A 97 6.76 0.57 1.10
C ILE A 97 8.28 0.49 0.94
N LEU A 98 8.80 -0.42 0.12
CA LEU A 98 10.23 -0.47 -0.22
C LEU A 98 10.66 0.81 -0.96
N ALA A 99 9.84 1.31 -1.88
CA ALA A 99 10.10 2.59 -2.55
C ALA A 99 9.97 3.78 -1.59
N VAL A 100 8.92 3.83 -0.76
CA VAL A 100 8.76 4.85 0.29
C VAL A 100 9.99 4.89 1.19
N SER A 101 10.44 3.73 1.67
CA SER A 101 11.65 3.61 2.47
C SER A 101 12.90 4.12 1.75
N SER A 102 13.02 3.79 0.46
CA SER A 102 14.14 4.18 -0.38
C SER A 102 14.24 5.70 -0.57
N PHE A 103 13.09 6.37 -0.81
CA PHE A 103 13.03 7.83 -0.89
C PHE A 103 13.31 8.48 0.46
N ARG A 104 12.65 8.03 1.54
CA ARG A 104 12.88 8.52 2.90
C ARG A 104 14.33 8.36 3.35
N ALA A 105 14.99 7.25 3.00
CA ALA A 105 16.40 7.03 3.28
C ALA A 105 17.32 8.08 2.64
N ARG A 106 16.85 8.76 1.60
CA ARG A 106 17.54 9.86 0.89
C ARG A 106 17.04 11.25 1.30
N GLY A 107 16.17 11.33 2.30
CA GLY A 107 15.58 12.59 2.74
C GLY A 107 14.51 13.14 1.79
N ILE A 108 14.05 12.35 0.83
CA ILE A 108 12.98 12.72 -0.09
C ILE A 108 11.64 12.36 0.56
N PRO A 109 10.69 13.32 0.67
CA PRO A 109 9.38 13.03 1.23
C PRO A 109 8.64 11.98 0.38
N ALA A 110 8.17 10.93 1.04
CA ALA A 110 7.39 9.88 0.40
C ALA A 110 6.37 9.29 1.36
N ARG A 111 5.23 8.86 0.83
CA ARG A 111 4.14 8.27 1.59
C ARG A 111 3.49 7.12 0.83
N LEU A 112 2.96 6.17 1.57
CA LEU A 112 2.19 5.07 1.03
C LEU A 112 0.75 5.52 0.81
N ARG A 113 0.14 5.12 -0.29
CA ARG A 113 -1.28 5.37 -0.58
C ARG A 113 -2.03 4.08 -0.83
N VAL A 114 -3.22 4.04 -0.27
CA VAL A 114 -4.18 2.95 -0.47
C VAL A 114 -5.30 3.43 -1.37
N GLY A 115 -5.66 2.60 -2.34
CA GLY A 115 -6.71 2.96 -3.28
C GLY A 115 -7.01 1.85 -4.28
N PHE A 116 -7.42 2.25 -5.47
CA PHE A 116 -7.93 1.33 -6.49
C PHE A 116 -7.46 1.78 -7.87
N ALA A 117 -6.85 0.84 -8.60
CA ALA A 117 -6.32 1.06 -9.94
C ALA A 117 -7.21 0.42 -11.00
N ASP A 118 -7.40 1.09 -12.14
CA ASP A 118 -8.22 0.59 -13.25
C ASP A 118 -7.43 -0.14 -14.35
N TYR A 119 -6.09 -0.13 -14.24
CA TYR A 119 -5.19 -0.70 -15.26
C TYR A 119 -4.76 -2.15 -15.00
N PRO A 120 -4.81 -2.73 -13.78
CA PRO A 120 -4.50 -4.15 -13.60
C PRO A 120 -5.53 -5.08 -14.22
N LEU A 121 -6.81 -4.68 -14.19
CA LEU A 121 -7.92 -5.47 -14.72
C LEU A 121 -8.92 -4.56 -15.46
N PRO A 122 -9.06 -4.68 -16.77
CA PRO A 122 -9.98 -3.84 -17.54
C PRO A 122 -11.42 -3.89 -17.01
N GLY A 123 -12.03 -2.72 -16.81
CA GLY A 123 -13.42 -2.57 -16.33
C GLY A 123 -13.60 -2.78 -14.83
N HIS A 124 -12.54 -2.95 -14.07
CA HIS A 124 -12.54 -3.10 -12.62
C HIS A 124 -11.55 -2.11 -11.99
N PHE A 125 -11.86 -1.62 -10.80
CA PHE A 125 -10.95 -0.87 -9.94
C PHE A 125 -10.38 -1.83 -8.90
N GLU A 126 -9.23 -2.41 -9.19
CA GLU A 126 -8.57 -3.41 -8.33
C GLU A 126 -7.91 -2.74 -7.12
N ASP A 127 -8.07 -3.32 -5.92
CA ASP A 127 -7.34 -2.88 -4.71
C ASP A 127 -5.85 -2.80 -4.99
N HIS A 128 -5.29 -1.63 -4.77
CA HIS A 128 -3.92 -1.39 -5.12
C HIS A 128 -3.26 -0.34 -4.21
N TRP A 129 -1.95 -0.51 -4.00
CA TRP A 129 -1.14 0.34 -3.14
C TRP A 129 0.04 0.87 -3.92
N ILE A 130 0.25 2.18 -3.84
CA ILE A 130 1.33 2.87 -4.55
C ILE A 130 2.17 3.73 -3.62
N CYS A 131 3.35 4.12 -4.09
CA CYS A 131 4.19 5.12 -3.46
C CYS A 131 3.86 6.51 -4.03
N GLU A 132 3.58 7.50 -3.18
CA GLU A 132 3.67 8.90 -3.57
C GLU A 132 4.99 9.48 -3.04
N TRP A 133 5.72 10.20 -3.90
CA TRP A 133 6.96 10.88 -3.53
C TRP A 133 6.97 12.32 -4.06
N HIS A 134 7.61 13.23 -3.34
CA HIS A 134 7.63 14.66 -3.69
C HIS A 134 8.90 14.99 -4.49
N ASP A 135 8.75 15.44 -5.73
CA ASP A 135 9.85 15.73 -6.64
C ASP A 135 10.46 17.13 -6.46
N GLY A 136 10.03 17.86 -5.44
CA GLY A 136 10.36 19.26 -5.16
C GLY A 136 9.33 20.26 -5.70
N GLY A 137 8.37 19.83 -6.52
CA GLY A 137 7.28 20.65 -7.06
C GLY A 137 5.89 20.11 -6.75
N ARG A 138 5.74 18.78 -6.78
CA ARG A 138 4.46 18.11 -6.51
C ARG A 138 4.64 16.66 -6.05
N TRP A 139 3.59 16.09 -5.53
CA TRP A 139 3.49 14.65 -5.31
C TRP A 139 3.35 13.90 -6.64
N ARG A 140 4.19 12.88 -6.86
CA ARG A 140 4.14 11.95 -7.97
C ARG A 140 3.67 10.60 -7.50
N ARG A 141 2.80 9.95 -8.28
CA ARG A 141 2.24 8.64 -8.01
C ARG A 141 3.06 7.56 -8.72
N PHE A 142 3.81 6.81 -7.96
CA PHE A 142 4.73 5.79 -8.46
C PHE A 142 4.20 4.39 -8.13
N ASP A 143 3.80 3.65 -9.16
CA ASP A 143 3.43 2.25 -9.05
C ASP A 143 4.64 1.36 -9.27
N VAL A 144 5.24 0.96 -8.17
CA VAL A 144 6.49 0.19 -8.15
C VAL A 144 6.31 -1.21 -8.73
N GLN A 145 5.16 -1.85 -8.46
CA GLN A 145 4.88 -3.21 -8.90
C GLN A 145 4.76 -3.27 -10.43
N PHE A 146 4.07 -2.31 -11.02
CA PHE A 146 3.82 -2.29 -12.45
C PHE A 146 4.91 -1.58 -13.26
N ALA A 147 5.77 -0.77 -12.63
CA ALA A 147 6.83 -0.03 -13.32
C ALA A 147 7.93 -0.91 -13.93
N ALA A 148 8.03 -2.18 -13.53
CA ALA A 148 8.93 -3.15 -14.14
C ALA A 148 8.28 -3.95 -15.29
N ILE A 149 6.99 -3.69 -15.62
CA ILE A 149 6.23 -4.39 -16.65
C ILE A 149 6.16 -3.54 -17.91
N GLU A 150 6.57 -4.10 -19.04
CA GLU A 150 6.49 -3.43 -20.32
C GLU A 150 5.08 -3.53 -20.94
N GLY A 151 4.72 -2.53 -21.75
CA GLY A 151 3.49 -2.53 -22.55
C GLY A 151 2.20 -2.17 -21.77
N LEU A 152 2.32 -1.61 -20.58
CA LEU A 152 1.15 -1.10 -19.85
C LEU A 152 0.55 0.13 -20.53
N SER A 153 -0.76 0.29 -20.39
CA SER A 153 -1.51 1.45 -20.89
C SER A 153 -1.42 2.69 -19.99
N VAL A 154 -0.56 2.67 -18.97
CA VAL A 154 -0.39 3.73 -17.98
C VAL A 154 1.10 4.02 -17.75
N ASP A 155 1.44 5.27 -17.49
CA ASP A 155 2.77 5.63 -16.99
C ASP A 155 2.86 5.29 -15.50
N SER A 156 3.47 4.15 -15.19
CA SER A 156 3.62 3.67 -13.81
C SER A 156 4.62 4.47 -12.97
N LEU A 157 5.44 5.32 -13.61
CA LEU A 157 6.37 6.21 -12.90
C LEU A 157 5.69 7.50 -12.41
N ASP A 158 4.53 7.83 -12.97
CA ASP A 158 3.71 8.98 -12.58
C ASP A 158 2.23 8.71 -12.95
N VAL A 159 1.60 7.80 -12.22
CA VAL A 159 0.23 7.34 -12.48
C VAL A 159 -0.75 8.51 -12.47
N PRO A 160 -1.50 8.75 -13.56
CA PRO A 160 -2.53 9.79 -13.60
C PRO A 160 -3.60 9.62 -12.54
N ARG A 161 -4.16 10.73 -12.04
CA ARG A 161 -5.16 10.69 -10.95
C ARG A 161 -6.40 9.88 -11.32
N GLU A 162 -6.84 9.96 -12.54
CA GLU A 162 -8.01 9.25 -13.08
C GLU A 162 -7.80 7.73 -13.18
N ARG A 163 -6.53 7.26 -13.16
CA ARG A 163 -6.17 5.84 -13.27
C ARG A 163 -5.95 5.16 -11.91
N PHE A 164 -5.90 5.94 -10.85
CA PHE A 164 -5.79 5.45 -9.47
C PHE A 164 -6.64 6.34 -8.56
N LEU A 165 -7.75 5.79 -8.09
CA LEU A 165 -8.59 6.43 -7.08
C LEU A 165 -7.99 6.17 -5.69
N THR A 166 -7.71 7.20 -4.92
CA THR A 166 -7.43 7.03 -3.48
C THR A 166 -8.67 6.44 -2.79
N ALA A 167 -8.50 5.86 -1.61
CA ALA A 167 -9.64 5.31 -0.88
C ALA A 167 -10.73 6.37 -0.62
N SER A 168 -10.35 7.65 -0.40
CA SER A 168 -11.28 8.77 -0.27
C SER A 168 -12.02 9.05 -1.58
N GLU A 169 -11.31 9.15 -2.71
CA GLU A 169 -11.92 9.34 -4.03
C GLU A 169 -12.86 8.18 -4.39
N ALA A 170 -12.48 6.94 -4.09
CA ALA A 170 -13.32 5.76 -4.29
C ALA A 170 -14.59 5.79 -3.41
N TRP A 171 -14.49 6.25 -2.16
CA TRP A 171 -15.65 6.38 -1.27
C TRP A 171 -16.71 7.32 -1.83
N PHE A 172 -16.33 8.51 -2.26
CA PHE A 172 -17.26 9.44 -2.87
C PHE A 172 -17.77 8.91 -4.21
N ARG A 173 -16.92 8.25 -4.98
CA ARG A 173 -17.32 7.69 -6.27
C ARG A 173 -18.43 6.64 -6.16
N ILE A 174 -18.37 5.73 -5.17
CA ILE A 174 -19.43 4.73 -4.97
C ILE A 174 -20.74 5.33 -4.42
N LYS A 175 -20.69 6.52 -3.81
CA LYS A 175 -21.90 7.26 -3.38
C LYS A 175 -22.58 7.98 -4.54
N ASP A 176 -21.78 8.55 -5.44
CA ASP A 176 -22.28 9.26 -6.62
C ASP A 176 -22.75 8.28 -7.71
N GLU A 177 -22.06 7.13 -7.85
CA GLU A 177 -22.31 6.09 -8.86
C GLU A 177 -22.36 4.72 -8.16
N PRO A 178 -23.48 4.35 -7.50
CA PRO A 178 -23.56 3.12 -6.70
C PRO A 178 -23.29 1.81 -7.47
N GLU A 179 -23.55 1.81 -8.78
CA GLU A 179 -23.30 0.66 -9.64
C GLU A 179 -21.81 0.32 -9.78
N ILE A 180 -20.92 1.28 -9.55
CA ILE A 180 -19.48 1.04 -9.61
C ILE A 180 -18.99 0.22 -8.42
N ALA A 181 -19.74 0.20 -7.30
CA ALA A 181 -19.36 -0.51 -6.09
C ALA A 181 -19.08 -2.01 -6.34
N SER A 182 -19.80 -2.64 -7.27
CA SER A 182 -19.58 -4.05 -7.66
C SER A 182 -18.28 -4.27 -8.45
N ARG A 183 -17.61 -3.20 -8.88
CA ARG A 183 -16.38 -3.24 -9.68
C ARG A 183 -15.20 -2.63 -8.96
N ILE A 184 -15.31 -2.39 -7.65
CA ILE A 184 -14.23 -1.87 -6.81
C ILE A 184 -13.89 -2.90 -5.74
N GLY A 185 -12.64 -3.38 -5.71
CA GLY A 185 -12.16 -4.32 -4.70
C GLY A 185 -11.10 -5.28 -5.21
N VAL A 186 -11.17 -6.54 -4.79
CA VAL A 186 -10.27 -7.63 -5.23
C VAL A 186 -11.08 -8.63 -6.03
N ALA A 187 -11.08 -8.48 -7.36
CA ALA A 187 -11.93 -9.26 -8.25
C ALA A 187 -11.71 -10.78 -8.11
N SER A 188 -10.46 -11.22 -7.99
CA SER A 188 -10.10 -12.65 -7.86
C SER A 188 -10.59 -13.32 -6.58
N LEU A 189 -10.98 -12.54 -5.56
CA LEU A 189 -11.46 -13.01 -4.26
C LEU A 189 -12.95 -12.70 -4.03
N ASP A 190 -13.61 -12.08 -5.01
CA ASP A 190 -14.99 -11.60 -4.88
C ASP A 190 -15.19 -10.71 -3.64
N LEU A 191 -14.19 -9.85 -3.36
CA LEU A 191 -14.20 -8.89 -2.27
C LEU A 191 -14.34 -7.48 -2.84
N GLY A 192 -15.35 -6.74 -2.39
CA GLY A 192 -15.54 -5.38 -2.91
C GLY A 192 -16.72 -4.64 -2.26
N GLY A 193 -17.12 -3.56 -2.91
CA GLY A 193 -18.22 -2.72 -2.48
C GLY A 193 -17.87 -1.78 -1.32
N ALA A 194 -18.90 -1.13 -0.78
CA ALA A 194 -18.74 -0.10 0.25
C ALA A 194 -17.95 -0.59 1.48
N TRP A 195 -18.19 -1.83 1.91
CA TRP A 195 -17.48 -2.45 3.02
C TRP A 195 -15.96 -2.51 2.77
N PHE A 196 -15.55 -2.90 1.58
CA PHE A 196 -14.15 -3.01 1.22
C PHE A 196 -13.48 -1.62 1.15
N VAL A 197 -14.19 -0.65 0.54
CA VAL A 197 -13.72 0.74 0.45
C VAL A 197 -13.61 1.39 1.85
N ALA A 198 -14.55 1.12 2.76
CA ALA A 198 -14.47 1.58 4.15
C ALA A 198 -13.22 1.07 4.88
N GLY A 199 -12.88 -0.21 4.68
CA GLY A 199 -11.62 -0.78 5.18
C GLY A 199 -10.39 -0.11 4.56
N SER A 200 -10.44 0.19 3.26
CA SER A 200 -9.34 0.87 2.56
C SER A 200 -9.17 2.31 3.02
N LEU A 201 -10.26 3.02 3.38
CA LEU A 201 -10.20 4.35 4.00
C LEU A 201 -9.41 4.35 5.32
N LEU A 202 -9.69 3.38 6.20
CA LEU A 202 -8.94 3.26 7.45
C LEU A 202 -7.46 3.00 7.19
N ARG A 203 -7.14 2.12 6.25
CA ARG A 203 -5.75 1.79 5.90
C ARG A 203 -5.03 2.96 5.24
N ASP A 204 -5.68 3.76 4.38
CA ASP A 204 -5.09 4.97 3.78
C ASP A 204 -4.83 6.05 4.84
N MET A 205 -5.80 6.28 5.75
CA MET A 205 -5.63 7.18 6.90
C MET A 205 -4.42 6.76 7.76
N ALA A 206 -4.32 5.48 8.10
CA ALA A 206 -3.20 4.97 8.88
C ALA A 206 -1.87 5.13 8.13
N ALA A 207 -1.83 4.86 6.82
CA ALA A 207 -0.66 5.03 5.98
C ALA A 207 -0.23 6.50 5.85
N LEU A 208 -1.17 7.44 5.71
CA LEU A 208 -0.92 8.88 5.73
C LEU A 208 -0.31 9.33 7.07
N ARG A 209 -0.64 8.66 8.17
CA ARG A 209 -0.04 8.87 9.49
C ARG A 209 1.16 7.95 9.76
N LYS A 210 1.76 7.38 8.70
CA LYS A 210 2.96 6.54 8.75
C LYS A 210 2.81 5.24 9.55
N LEU A 211 1.58 4.71 9.63
CA LEU A 211 1.28 3.37 10.12
C LEU A 211 0.89 2.51 8.90
N GLU A 212 1.89 2.00 8.19
CA GLU A 212 1.73 1.31 6.92
C GLU A 212 1.38 -0.18 7.16
N LEU A 213 0.09 -0.46 7.34
CA LEU A 213 -0.46 -1.78 7.67
C LEU A 213 -0.51 -2.73 6.46
N LYS A 214 -0.99 -3.97 6.65
CA LYS A 214 -1.22 -4.93 5.57
C LYS A 214 -2.62 -4.74 4.94
N PRO A 215 -2.82 -5.10 3.65
CA PRO A 215 -4.12 -4.95 2.98
C PRO A 215 -5.27 -5.71 3.64
N TRP A 216 -4.99 -6.75 4.40
CA TRP A 216 -5.97 -7.55 5.13
C TRP A 216 -6.12 -7.19 6.61
N ASP A 217 -5.40 -6.18 7.09
CA ASP A 217 -5.59 -5.69 8.46
C ASP A 217 -6.87 -4.85 8.55
N TYR A 218 -7.67 -5.11 9.58
CA TYR A 218 -8.83 -4.29 9.90
C TYR A 218 -8.96 -4.12 11.42
N TRP A 219 -9.65 -3.06 11.82
CA TRP A 219 -9.82 -2.67 13.22
C TRP A 219 -10.95 -1.68 13.40
N GLY A 220 -11.33 -1.43 14.67
CA GLY A 220 -12.26 -0.36 15.05
C GLY A 220 -13.60 -0.46 14.32
N PRO A 221 -14.02 0.59 13.60
CA PRO A 221 -15.33 0.61 12.95
C PRO A 221 -15.58 -0.55 11.98
N THR A 222 -14.51 -1.18 11.45
CA THR A 222 -14.65 -2.29 10.48
C THR A 222 -14.71 -3.67 11.13
N GLU A 223 -14.40 -3.83 12.43
CA GLU A 223 -14.40 -5.14 13.09
C GLU A 223 -15.78 -5.83 13.07
N ASN A 224 -16.84 -5.05 13.18
CA ASN A 224 -18.22 -5.57 13.20
C ASN A 224 -19.08 -5.02 12.06
N LEU A 225 -18.45 -4.44 11.04
CA LEU A 225 -19.17 -3.84 9.93
C LEU A 225 -19.69 -4.93 8.98
N SER A 226 -21.00 -4.95 8.73
CA SER A 226 -21.58 -5.88 7.77
C SER A 226 -21.01 -5.67 6.35
N ARG A 227 -20.77 -6.76 5.63
CA ARG A 227 -20.42 -6.69 4.21
C ARG A 227 -21.59 -6.16 3.34
N VAL A 228 -22.82 -6.27 3.84
CA VAL A 228 -24.02 -5.76 3.18
C VAL A 228 -24.27 -4.33 3.64
N SER A 229 -23.91 -3.35 2.82
CA SER A 229 -23.99 -1.94 3.20
C SER A 229 -25.42 -1.43 3.49
N ALA A 230 -26.45 -2.11 2.98
CA ALA A 230 -27.84 -1.80 3.31
C ALA A 230 -28.19 -2.07 4.79
N GLU A 231 -27.38 -2.84 5.50
CA GLU A 231 -27.54 -3.12 6.94
C GLU A 231 -26.83 -2.10 7.84
N TRP A 232 -26.11 -1.13 7.25
CA TRP A 232 -25.35 -0.16 8.04
C TRP A 232 -26.26 0.88 8.67
N SER A 233 -25.94 1.25 9.91
CA SER A 233 -26.57 2.40 10.56
C SER A 233 -26.14 3.71 9.89
N GLN A 234 -26.94 4.76 10.08
CA GLN A 234 -26.55 6.10 9.63
C GLN A 234 -25.24 6.55 10.26
N GLU A 235 -25.01 6.23 11.54
CA GLU A 235 -23.77 6.53 12.25
C GLU A 235 -22.53 5.89 11.58
N ALA A 236 -22.66 4.65 11.09
CA ALA A 236 -21.57 4.01 10.34
C ALA A 236 -21.27 4.76 9.03
N TRP A 237 -22.29 5.13 8.27
CA TRP A 237 -22.13 5.95 7.06
C TRP A 237 -21.47 7.30 7.37
N ASP A 238 -21.95 8.01 8.38
CA ASP A 238 -21.44 9.32 8.80
C ASP A 238 -19.96 9.23 9.22
N THR A 239 -19.59 8.15 9.92
CA THR A 239 -18.20 7.89 10.32
C THR A 239 -17.27 7.81 9.12
N PHE A 240 -17.64 7.02 8.10
CA PHE A 240 -16.80 6.89 6.91
C PHE A 240 -16.87 8.11 5.99
N ASP A 241 -17.98 8.85 5.95
CA ASP A 241 -18.07 10.14 5.27
C ASP A 241 -17.08 11.15 5.86
N GLN A 242 -17.03 11.23 7.19
CA GLN A 242 -16.08 12.10 7.89
C GLN A 242 -14.63 11.67 7.62
N LEU A 243 -14.35 10.38 7.69
CA LEU A 243 -13.00 9.87 7.44
C LEU A 243 -12.57 10.16 6.01
N ALA A 244 -13.44 9.92 5.02
CA ALA A 244 -13.16 10.20 3.62
C ALA A 244 -12.89 11.69 3.38
N SER A 245 -13.72 12.57 3.97
CA SER A 245 -13.51 14.02 3.87
C SER A 245 -12.17 14.46 4.46
N ARG A 246 -11.82 13.97 5.64
CA ARG A 246 -10.55 14.28 6.29
C ARG A 246 -9.35 13.71 5.54
N SER A 247 -9.44 12.48 5.00
CA SER A 247 -8.38 11.90 4.18
C SER A 247 -8.18 12.69 2.88
N GLY A 248 -9.26 13.13 2.24
CA GLY A 248 -9.19 14.00 1.06
C GLY A 248 -8.59 15.36 1.38
N GLN A 249 -8.86 15.95 2.56
CA GLN A 249 -8.22 17.18 3.02
C GLN A 249 -6.72 16.97 3.28
N ALA A 250 -6.34 15.89 3.97
CA ALA A 250 -4.96 15.56 4.23
C ALA A 250 -4.16 15.32 2.94
N ASP A 251 -4.81 14.90 1.85
CA ASP A 251 -4.19 14.75 0.53
C ASP A 251 -3.74 16.09 -0.07
N LEU A 252 -4.42 17.19 0.29
CA LEU A 252 -4.09 18.54 -0.14
C LEU A 252 -3.05 19.21 0.76
N GLU A 253 -2.82 18.68 1.96
CA GLU A 253 -1.78 19.16 2.86
C GLU A 253 -0.40 18.78 2.29
N GLY A 254 0.60 19.57 2.61
CA GLY A 254 1.94 19.39 2.04
C GLY A 254 2.71 18.21 2.62
N GLU A 255 4.00 18.43 2.96
CA GLU A 255 4.93 17.40 3.44
C GLU A 255 4.91 17.22 4.98
N GLY A 256 4.05 17.97 5.68
CA GLY A 256 3.86 17.93 7.14
C GLY A 256 3.06 16.72 7.60
N GLU A 257 2.97 16.56 8.91
CA GLU A 257 2.00 15.64 9.51
C GLU A 257 0.57 16.08 9.15
N PRO A 258 -0.33 15.17 8.73
CA PRO A 258 -1.67 15.55 8.29
C PRO A 258 -2.53 15.99 9.48
N GLU A 259 -2.73 17.31 9.63
CA GLU A 259 -3.51 17.90 10.72
C GLU A 259 -4.97 17.44 10.69
N ALA A 260 -5.54 17.27 9.49
CA ALA A 260 -6.91 16.81 9.32
C ALA A 260 -7.18 15.42 9.93
N LEU A 261 -6.14 14.61 10.12
CA LEU A 261 -6.22 13.24 10.64
C LEU A 261 -5.61 13.09 12.05
N ALA A 262 -5.07 14.16 12.65
CA ALA A 262 -4.26 14.09 13.86
C ALA A 262 -5.01 13.49 15.07
N ASP A 263 -6.30 13.76 15.20
CA ASP A 263 -7.15 13.28 16.29
C ASP A 263 -7.88 11.96 15.99
N TRP A 264 -7.72 11.38 14.79
CA TRP A 264 -8.32 10.09 14.48
C TRP A 264 -7.52 8.98 15.17
N PRO A 265 -8.17 8.06 15.90
CA PRO A 265 -7.44 7.05 16.67
C PRO A 265 -6.74 6.04 15.76
N LEU A 266 -5.44 5.84 16.00
CA LEU A 266 -4.70 4.74 15.40
C LEU A 266 -4.84 3.47 16.25
N PRO A 267 -4.86 2.28 15.63
CA PRO A 267 -5.00 1.04 16.38
C PRO A 267 -3.70 0.67 17.13
N GLU A 268 -3.84 0.10 18.32
CA GLU A 268 -2.76 -0.60 19.01
C GLU A 268 -2.66 -2.06 18.57
N ARG A 269 -3.78 -2.61 18.07
CA ARG A 269 -3.89 -3.95 17.52
C ARG A 269 -4.79 -3.95 16.29
N VAL A 270 -4.57 -4.89 15.41
CA VAL A 270 -5.42 -5.15 14.24
C VAL A 270 -5.82 -6.61 14.21
N ILE A 271 -6.88 -6.92 13.49
CA ILE A 271 -7.19 -8.28 13.08
C ILE A 271 -6.62 -8.46 11.68
N GLY A 272 -5.65 -9.36 11.54
CA GLY A 272 -5.14 -9.80 10.24
C GLY A 272 -5.68 -11.18 9.88
N PHE A 273 -5.38 -11.64 8.67
CA PHE A 273 -5.81 -12.96 8.18
C PHE A 273 -4.62 -13.77 7.65
N PRO A 274 -3.61 -14.04 8.49
CA PRO A 274 -2.54 -14.91 8.06
C PRO A 274 -3.12 -16.29 7.69
N HIS A 275 -2.84 -16.73 6.48
CA HIS A 275 -3.34 -18.02 5.96
C HIS A 275 -4.88 -18.16 5.94
N GLY A 276 -5.61 -17.05 5.89
CA GLY A 276 -7.08 -17.02 5.79
C GLY A 276 -7.82 -17.12 7.13
N GLU A 277 -7.11 -17.27 8.26
CA GLU A 277 -7.70 -17.30 9.58
C GLU A 277 -7.50 -15.97 10.32
N PRO A 278 -8.52 -15.47 11.06
CA PRO A 278 -8.40 -14.21 11.79
C PRO A 278 -7.42 -14.34 12.94
N LEU A 279 -6.45 -13.43 13.00
CA LEU A 279 -5.47 -13.36 14.08
C LEU A 279 -5.33 -11.92 14.59
N ALA A 280 -5.40 -11.73 15.90
CA ALA A 280 -5.09 -10.45 16.53
C ALA A 280 -3.57 -10.21 16.49
N VAL A 281 -3.16 -9.12 15.87
CA VAL A 281 -1.77 -8.68 15.78
C VAL A 281 -1.60 -7.41 16.60
N VAL A 282 -0.76 -7.47 17.64
CA VAL A 282 -0.35 -6.27 18.39
C VAL A 282 0.68 -5.52 17.56
N LEU A 283 0.43 -4.25 17.34
CA LEU A 283 1.30 -3.41 16.53
C LEU A 283 2.48 -2.90 17.37
N ARG A 284 3.65 -2.79 16.74
CA ARG A 284 4.77 -2.08 17.35
C ARG A 284 4.39 -0.60 17.47
N GLN A 285 4.64 -0.01 18.62
CA GLN A 285 4.51 1.43 18.82
C GLN A 285 5.83 2.12 18.45
N SER A 286 5.72 3.32 17.88
CA SER A 286 6.87 4.16 17.51
C SER A 286 7.55 4.78 18.74
#